data_3522de0c5e74d1d4a3607e62d91a7c2a
#
_entry.id   3522de0c5e74d1d4a3607e62d91a7c2a
#
_cell.length_a   1.000
_cell.length_b   1.000
_cell.length_c   1.000
_cell.angle_alpha   90.00
_cell.angle_beta   90.00
_cell.angle_gamma   90.00
#
_symmetry.space_group_name_H-M   'P 1'
#
loop_
_entity.id
_entity.type
_entity.pdbx_description
1 polymer ?
#
loop_
_entity_poly.entity_id
_entity_poly.type
_entity_poly.pdbx_seq_one_letter_code
_entity_poly.pdbx_strand_id
1 'polypeptide(L)'
;RTGLTRNSIWLGDNQTFYLTRVSRDMKRVDICSYTIGEDSVKAIIEERLNTSMETRPLAMTDNGKELIHWSERDGWAHLYLYDAQGNLKNRITKGPWHVDAIVDVDSRNRVVYFKANAREKGDTTPYYEHLYRVNLDGSGLKLITPGDYFHLVSMDKSMRYIVDNYSRVNTIPATALYDNQGNRLMTL
;
A
#
# COMPACT_ATOMS: atom_id res chain seq x y z
N ARG A 1 -5.31 -23.34 15.39
CA ARG A 1 -6.48 -23.17 14.54
C ARG A 1 -6.71 -21.72 14.12
N THR A 2 -6.54 -21.48 12.96
CA THR A 2 -7.18 -20.83 11.82
C THR A 2 -7.90 -19.54 12.17
N GLY A 3 -7.25 -18.45 11.84
CA GLY A 3 -7.85 -17.16 11.71
C GLY A 3 -8.71 -17.03 10.46
N LEU A 4 -9.31 -15.86 10.26
CA LEU A 4 -10.05 -15.54 9.04
C LEU A 4 -9.08 -15.39 7.88
N THR A 5 -9.42 -15.97 6.73
CA THR A 5 -8.78 -15.65 5.47
C THR A 5 -9.31 -14.33 4.96
N ARG A 6 -8.43 -13.39 4.68
CA ARG A 6 -8.75 -12.07 4.11
C ARG A 6 -7.90 -11.85 2.88
N ASN A 7 -8.45 -11.12 1.91
CA ASN A 7 -7.72 -10.63 0.74
C ASN A 7 -6.92 -11.74 0.02
N SER A 8 -7.46 -12.30 -1.01
CA SER A 8 -6.77 -13.24 -1.89
C SER A 8 -6.40 -12.58 -3.21
N ILE A 9 -5.24 -12.89 -3.73
CA ILE A 9 -4.76 -12.42 -5.03
C ILE A 9 -4.31 -13.63 -5.85
N TRP A 10 -4.86 -13.79 -7.05
CA TRP A 10 -4.44 -14.78 -8.02
C TRP A 10 -3.27 -14.27 -8.85
N LEU A 11 -2.27 -15.14 -9.09
CA LEU A 11 -1.29 -14.90 -10.13
C LEU A 11 -1.91 -15.02 -11.52
N GLY A 12 -1.28 -14.38 -12.51
CA GLY A 12 -1.70 -14.46 -13.90
C GLY A 12 -1.61 -15.86 -14.53
N ASP A 13 -0.97 -16.83 -13.85
CA ASP A 13 -0.91 -18.24 -14.23
C ASP A 13 -2.19 -19.04 -13.92
N ASN A 14 -3.12 -18.43 -13.15
CA ASN A 14 -4.35 -19.04 -12.64
C ASN A 14 -4.16 -20.35 -11.85
N GLN A 15 -2.95 -20.61 -11.37
CA GLN A 15 -2.62 -21.81 -10.58
C GLN A 15 -2.16 -21.47 -9.18
N THR A 16 -1.52 -20.31 -9.01
CA THR A 16 -1.01 -19.87 -7.71
C THR A 16 -1.78 -18.65 -7.20
N PHE A 17 -2.15 -18.67 -5.94
CA PHE A 17 -2.71 -17.49 -5.29
C PHE A 17 -2.09 -17.26 -3.92
N TYR A 18 -2.14 -16.01 -3.50
CA TYR A 18 -1.75 -15.59 -2.16
C TYR A 18 -2.97 -15.21 -1.34
N LEU A 19 -2.91 -15.45 -0.05
CA LEU A 19 -3.97 -15.11 0.89
C LEU A 19 -3.37 -14.61 2.20
N THR A 20 -4.10 -13.71 2.86
CA THR A 20 -3.76 -13.26 4.22
C THR A 20 -4.57 -14.06 5.23
N ARG A 21 -3.89 -14.67 6.18
CA ARG A 21 -4.49 -15.39 7.30
C ARG A 21 -4.21 -14.63 8.60
N VAL A 22 -5.26 -14.37 9.37
CA VAL A 22 -5.18 -13.60 10.62
C VAL A 22 -5.65 -14.48 11.77
N SER A 23 -4.93 -14.50 12.88
CA SER A 23 -5.37 -15.21 14.09
C SER A 23 -6.59 -14.54 14.72
N ARG A 24 -7.35 -15.30 15.51
CA ARG A 24 -8.58 -14.80 16.14
C ARG A 24 -8.33 -13.63 17.10
N ASP A 25 -7.18 -13.60 17.75
CA ASP A 25 -6.75 -12.54 18.65
C ASP A 25 -6.10 -11.36 17.96
N MET A 26 -6.05 -11.38 16.61
CA MET A 26 -5.43 -10.34 15.75
C MET A 26 -3.93 -10.11 15.99
N LYS A 27 -3.24 -11.01 16.70
CA LYS A 27 -1.81 -10.85 17.03
C LYS A 27 -0.86 -11.60 16.10
N ARG A 28 -1.42 -12.33 15.15
CA ARG A 28 -0.68 -13.07 14.13
C ARG A 28 -1.27 -12.81 12.76
N VAL A 29 -0.43 -12.41 11.82
CA VAL A 29 -0.76 -12.26 10.39
C VAL A 29 0.24 -13.10 9.59
N ASP A 30 -0.27 -14.01 8.76
CA ASP A 30 0.53 -14.79 7.84
C ASP A 30 0.11 -14.43 6.41
N ILE A 31 1.07 -14.14 5.54
CA ILE A 31 0.88 -14.18 4.10
C ILE A 31 1.22 -15.58 3.65
N CYS A 32 0.26 -16.21 3.00
CA CYS A 32 0.38 -17.59 2.57
C CYS A 32 0.31 -17.66 1.03
N SER A 33 1.00 -18.63 0.45
CA SER A 33 0.87 -19.03 -0.94
C SER A 33 0.27 -20.43 -1.04
N TYR A 34 -0.47 -20.67 -2.11
CA TYR A 34 -0.99 -21.97 -2.48
C TYR A 34 -0.95 -22.14 -4.00
N THR A 35 -0.44 -23.25 -4.46
CA THR A 35 -0.50 -23.63 -5.88
C THR A 35 -1.46 -24.81 -6.02
N ILE A 36 -2.36 -24.75 -7.01
CA ILE A 36 -3.34 -25.80 -7.26
C ILE A 36 -2.60 -27.12 -7.50
N GLY A 37 -3.00 -28.17 -6.77
CA GLY A 37 -2.36 -29.49 -6.81
C GLY A 37 -1.28 -29.71 -5.76
N GLU A 38 -0.91 -28.72 -4.96
CA GLU A 38 -0.09 -28.92 -3.77
C GLU A 38 -0.92 -29.44 -2.58
N ASP A 39 -0.28 -30.18 -1.68
CA ASP A 39 -0.97 -30.78 -0.52
C ASP A 39 -1.24 -29.77 0.61
N SER A 40 -0.60 -28.61 0.61
CA SER A 40 -0.69 -27.67 1.70
C SER A 40 -0.46 -26.20 1.30
N VAL A 41 -1.06 -25.31 2.09
CA VAL A 41 -0.81 -23.87 2.05
C VAL A 41 0.51 -23.56 2.76
N LYS A 42 1.39 -22.81 2.12
CA LYS A 42 2.69 -22.40 2.68
C LYS A 42 2.60 -20.98 3.26
N ALA A 43 2.94 -20.79 4.53
CA ALA A 43 3.15 -19.45 5.08
C ALA A 43 4.54 -18.97 4.63
N ILE A 44 4.56 -17.85 3.89
CA ILE A 44 5.80 -17.25 3.33
C ILE A 44 6.24 -16.00 4.08
N ILE A 45 5.31 -15.25 4.69
CA ILE A 45 5.62 -14.14 5.60
C ILE A 45 4.81 -14.37 6.87
N GLU A 46 5.47 -14.28 8.02
CA GLU A 46 4.86 -14.45 9.32
C GLU A 46 5.12 -13.24 10.20
N GLU A 47 4.06 -12.61 10.69
CA GLU A 47 4.14 -11.49 11.64
C GLU A 47 3.48 -11.83 12.96
N ARG A 48 4.10 -11.36 14.02
CA ARG A 48 3.65 -11.51 15.41
C ARG A 48 3.87 -10.23 16.17
N LEU A 49 2.83 -9.66 16.71
CA LEU A 49 2.90 -8.51 17.62
C LEU A 49 2.15 -8.79 18.91
N ASN A 50 2.47 -8.04 19.95
CA ASN A 50 1.75 -8.12 21.23
C ASN A 50 0.42 -7.34 21.21
N THR A 51 0.21 -6.52 20.19
CA THR A 51 -0.99 -5.70 19.96
C THR A 51 -1.83 -6.29 18.83
N SER A 52 -3.07 -5.87 18.73
CA SER A 52 -3.92 -6.17 17.58
C SER A 52 -3.33 -5.54 16.32
N MET A 53 -3.22 -6.32 15.25
CA MET A 53 -2.69 -5.90 13.95
C MET A 53 -3.83 -5.65 12.97
N GLU A 54 -3.71 -4.59 12.21
CA GLU A 54 -4.52 -4.37 11.03
C GLU A 54 -3.92 -5.10 9.81
N THR A 55 -4.71 -5.24 8.77
CA THR A 55 -4.26 -5.80 7.49
C THR A 55 -4.73 -4.94 6.34
N ARG A 56 -3.90 -4.84 5.31
CA ARG A 56 -4.23 -4.23 4.02
C ARG A 56 -4.04 -5.26 2.90
N PRO A 57 -4.68 -5.08 1.75
CA PRO A 57 -4.45 -5.94 0.60
C PRO A 57 -2.97 -6.01 0.25
N LEU A 58 -2.50 -7.23 -0.02
CA LEU A 58 -1.17 -7.47 -0.57
C LEU A 58 -1.12 -6.92 -2.00
N ALA A 59 -0.06 -6.23 -2.37
CA ALA A 59 0.19 -5.85 -3.76
C ALA A 59 1.34 -6.68 -4.34
N MET A 60 1.36 -6.79 -5.67
CA MET A 60 2.35 -7.59 -6.38
C MET A 60 2.99 -6.81 -7.50
N THR A 61 4.22 -7.17 -7.84
CA THR A 61 4.92 -6.72 -9.04
C THR A 61 5.18 -7.89 -9.98
N ASP A 62 5.33 -7.61 -11.27
CA ASP A 62 5.84 -8.55 -12.29
C ASP A 62 5.25 -9.97 -12.18
N ASN A 63 3.92 -10.09 -12.19
CA ASN A 63 3.23 -11.37 -12.08
C ASN A 63 3.62 -12.18 -10.83
N GLY A 64 3.80 -11.51 -9.70
CA GLY A 64 4.07 -12.15 -8.42
C GLY A 64 5.54 -12.46 -8.13
N LYS A 65 6.47 -11.90 -8.89
CA LYS A 65 7.91 -12.02 -8.57
C LYS A 65 8.29 -11.32 -7.28
N GLU A 66 7.57 -10.26 -6.95
CA GLU A 66 7.76 -9.52 -5.70
C GLU A 66 6.42 -9.18 -5.08
N LEU A 67 6.41 -9.09 -3.77
CA LEU A 67 5.24 -8.80 -2.96
C LEU A 67 5.50 -7.52 -2.16
N ILE A 68 4.50 -6.62 -2.12
CA ILE A 68 4.54 -5.45 -1.26
C ILE A 68 3.56 -5.70 -0.12
N HIS A 69 4.10 -5.82 1.08
CA HIS A 69 3.33 -6.07 2.29
C HIS A 69 3.29 -4.82 3.17
N TRP A 70 2.08 -4.45 3.61
CA TRP A 70 1.85 -3.40 4.58
C TRP A 70 1.96 -3.97 5.99
N SER A 71 2.71 -3.30 6.88
CA SER A 71 2.98 -3.81 8.22
C SER A 71 3.25 -2.70 9.23
N GLU A 72 2.77 -2.90 10.47
CA GLU A 72 2.97 -2.02 11.62
C GLU A 72 4.15 -2.46 12.52
N ARG A 73 4.98 -3.40 12.06
CA ARG A 73 6.05 -4.05 12.86
C ARG A 73 7.02 -3.08 13.54
N ASP A 74 7.20 -1.90 12.98
CA ASP A 74 8.12 -0.87 13.47
C ASP A 74 7.42 0.26 14.24
N GLY A 75 6.17 0.04 14.69
CA GLY A 75 5.38 1.01 15.46
C GLY A 75 4.60 2.01 14.60
N TRP A 76 4.92 2.11 13.31
CA TRP A 76 4.18 2.85 12.28
C TRP A 76 3.91 1.93 11.11
N ALA A 77 2.81 2.16 10.41
CA ALA A 77 2.46 1.39 9.23
C ALA A 77 3.31 1.80 8.03
N HIS A 78 3.99 0.83 7.45
CA HIS A 78 4.89 1.01 6.33
C HIS A 78 4.81 -0.11 5.31
N LEU A 79 5.42 0.11 4.14
CA LEU A 79 5.50 -0.85 3.05
C LEU A 79 6.86 -1.56 3.05
N TYR A 80 6.81 -2.86 2.83
CA TYR A 80 7.97 -3.76 2.80
C TYR A 80 7.94 -4.58 1.52
N LEU A 81 9.07 -4.67 0.83
CA LEU A 81 9.25 -5.44 -0.39
C LEU A 81 9.82 -6.82 -0.07
N TYR A 82 9.18 -7.86 -0.59
CA TYR A 82 9.60 -9.25 -0.48
C TYR A 82 9.75 -9.88 -1.86
N ASP A 83 10.52 -10.95 -1.96
CA ASP A 83 10.46 -11.84 -3.11
C ASP A 83 9.23 -12.78 -3.02
N ALA A 84 9.00 -13.56 -4.07
CA ALA A 84 7.87 -14.51 -4.14
C ALA A 84 7.98 -15.65 -3.10
N GLN A 85 9.14 -15.88 -2.52
CA GLN A 85 9.40 -16.87 -1.48
C GLN A 85 9.20 -16.32 -0.07
N GLY A 86 8.95 -15.02 0.07
CA GLY A 86 8.75 -14.34 1.35
C GLY A 86 10.04 -13.87 2.02
N ASN A 87 11.15 -13.79 1.30
CA ASN A 87 12.37 -13.19 1.81
C ASN A 87 12.26 -11.66 1.70
N LEU A 88 12.51 -10.96 2.81
CA LEU A 88 12.52 -9.51 2.84
C LEU A 88 13.66 -8.96 1.98
N LYS A 89 13.33 -8.12 0.99
CA LYS A 89 14.32 -7.41 0.16
C LYS A 89 14.71 -6.09 0.78
N ASN A 90 13.73 -5.24 1.05
CA ASN A 90 13.94 -3.95 1.72
C ASN A 90 12.64 -3.38 2.27
N ARG A 91 12.79 -2.39 3.14
CA ARG A 91 11.72 -1.50 3.59
C ARG A 91 11.57 -0.37 2.58
N ILE A 92 10.37 -0.20 2.02
CA ILE A 92 10.09 0.84 1.00
C ILE A 92 9.86 2.20 1.65
N THR A 93 9.08 2.25 2.73
CA THR A 93 8.75 3.51 3.43
C THR A 93 9.20 3.46 4.88
N LYS A 94 9.54 4.62 5.47
CA LYS A 94 10.00 4.73 6.87
C LYS A 94 9.73 6.14 7.44
N GLY A 95 9.60 6.23 8.74
CA GLY A 95 9.44 7.51 9.44
C GLY A 95 8.31 7.50 10.46
N PRO A 96 8.12 8.60 11.23
CA PRO A 96 7.05 8.73 12.22
C PRO A 96 5.73 9.19 11.54
N TRP A 97 5.19 8.39 10.64
CA TRP A 97 3.97 8.65 9.88
C TRP A 97 3.37 7.33 9.37
N HIS A 98 2.12 7.36 8.99
CA HIS A 98 1.31 6.18 8.71
C HIS A 98 1.00 6.06 7.22
N VAL A 99 1.32 4.92 6.62
CA VAL A 99 0.80 4.52 5.30
C VAL A 99 -0.60 3.96 5.49
N ASP A 100 -1.60 4.56 4.85
CA ASP A 100 -2.97 4.05 4.91
C ASP A 100 -3.20 2.89 3.93
N ALA A 101 -2.96 3.14 2.64
CA ALA A 101 -3.22 2.14 1.61
C ALA A 101 -2.34 2.33 0.38
N ILE A 102 -2.05 1.23 -0.33
CA ILE A 102 -1.50 1.25 -1.68
C ILE A 102 -2.62 1.65 -2.64
N VAL A 103 -2.34 2.60 -3.53
CA VAL A 103 -3.25 3.02 -4.60
C VAL A 103 -3.00 2.21 -5.87
N ASP A 104 -1.74 2.14 -6.30
CA ASP A 104 -1.33 1.35 -7.46
C ASP A 104 0.17 1.04 -7.46
N VAL A 105 0.59 0.09 -8.31
CA VAL A 105 2.00 -0.33 -8.43
C VAL A 105 2.40 -0.35 -9.90
N ASP A 106 3.29 0.56 -10.28
CA ASP A 106 3.94 0.56 -11.58
C ASP A 106 5.14 -0.39 -11.55
N SER A 107 4.91 -1.65 -11.87
CA SER A 107 5.94 -2.67 -11.90
C SER A 107 7.04 -2.36 -12.93
N ARG A 108 6.68 -1.76 -14.06
CA ARG A 108 7.61 -1.44 -15.15
C ARG A 108 8.64 -0.40 -14.73
N ASN A 109 8.17 0.67 -14.07
CA ASN A 109 9.03 1.76 -13.59
C ASN A 109 9.48 1.55 -12.14
N ARG A 110 9.05 0.45 -11.51
CA ARG A 110 9.36 0.08 -10.12
C ARG A 110 8.98 1.18 -9.11
N VAL A 111 7.75 1.67 -9.22
CA VAL A 111 7.19 2.72 -8.38
C VAL A 111 5.91 2.23 -7.72
N VAL A 112 5.70 2.56 -6.45
CA VAL A 112 4.43 2.39 -5.76
C VAL A 112 3.81 3.76 -5.45
N TYR A 113 2.50 3.88 -5.70
CA TYR A 113 1.66 5.00 -5.32
C TYR A 113 0.84 4.59 -4.10
N PHE A 114 0.84 5.42 -3.08
CA PHE A 114 0.19 5.09 -1.81
C PHE A 114 -0.35 6.34 -1.11
N LYS A 115 -1.37 6.14 -0.29
CA LYS A 115 -1.89 7.17 0.61
C LYS A 115 -1.20 7.07 1.97
N ALA A 116 -0.92 8.22 2.55
CA ALA A 116 -0.35 8.32 3.88
C ALA A 116 -0.82 9.59 4.60
N ASN A 117 -0.79 9.56 5.92
CA ASN A 117 -1.14 10.68 6.79
C ASN A 117 -0.06 10.93 7.86
N ALA A 118 -0.22 12.00 8.63
CA ALA A 118 0.69 12.43 9.70
C ALA A 118 2.13 12.73 9.26
N ARG A 119 2.39 12.88 7.95
CA ARG A 119 3.73 13.17 7.42
C ARG A 119 3.95 14.66 7.17
N GLU A 120 2.95 15.36 6.67
CA GLU A 120 3.09 16.78 6.31
C GLU A 120 2.90 17.65 7.55
N LYS A 121 3.97 18.37 7.92
CA LYS A 121 3.98 19.21 9.14
C LYS A 121 3.09 20.46 9.04
N GLY A 122 2.65 20.81 7.85
CA GLY A 122 1.77 21.96 7.61
C GLY A 122 0.28 21.66 7.75
N ASP A 123 -0.09 20.39 7.91
CA ASP A 123 -1.48 20.00 8.03
C ASP A 123 -2.07 20.45 9.38
N THR A 124 -3.30 20.95 9.34
CA THR A 124 -4.05 21.34 10.54
C THR A 124 -4.49 20.13 11.37
N THR A 125 -4.48 18.95 10.77
CA THR A 125 -4.80 17.67 11.41
C THR A 125 -3.94 16.54 10.85
N PRO A 126 -3.46 15.61 11.71
CA PRO A 126 -2.66 14.47 11.25
C PRO A 126 -3.48 13.41 10.48
N TYR A 127 -4.80 13.60 10.34
CA TYR A 127 -5.69 12.65 9.68
C TYR A 127 -5.89 12.94 8.19
N TYR A 128 -5.34 14.04 7.66
CA TYR A 128 -5.40 14.29 6.24
C TYR A 128 -4.53 13.32 5.48
N GLU A 129 -5.14 12.64 4.51
CA GLU A 129 -4.47 11.69 3.64
C GLU A 129 -3.98 12.37 2.38
N HIS A 130 -2.73 12.12 2.04
CA HIS A 130 -2.11 12.60 0.82
C HIS A 130 -1.64 11.43 -0.04
N LEU A 131 -1.59 11.63 -1.35
CA LEU A 131 -0.98 10.71 -2.28
C LEU A 131 0.53 10.96 -2.36
N TYR A 132 1.27 9.87 -2.26
CA TYR A 132 2.72 9.82 -2.47
C TYR A 132 3.08 8.82 -3.54
N ARG A 133 4.27 9.00 -4.09
CA ARG A 133 4.98 7.96 -4.86
C ARG A 133 6.34 7.71 -4.26
N VAL A 134 6.84 6.48 -4.41
CA VAL A 134 8.19 6.09 -4.00
C VAL A 134 8.68 4.95 -4.88
N ASN A 135 9.98 4.88 -5.14
CA ASN A 135 10.57 3.73 -5.82
C ASN A 135 10.54 2.50 -4.90
N LEU A 136 10.47 1.30 -5.46
CA LEU A 136 10.41 0.05 -4.69
C LEU A 136 11.67 -0.21 -3.84
N ASP A 137 12.79 0.45 -4.15
CA ASP A 137 14.00 0.43 -3.32
C ASP A 137 13.95 1.41 -2.13
N GLY A 138 12.88 2.20 -2.02
CA GLY A 138 12.67 3.21 -0.98
C GLY A 138 13.23 4.59 -1.30
N SER A 139 13.86 4.78 -2.46
CA SER A 139 14.34 6.08 -2.91
C SER A 139 13.24 6.91 -3.57
N GLY A 140 13.48 8.21 -3.74
CA GLY A 140 12.62 9.08 -4.53
C GLY A 140 11.22 9.31 -3.96
N LEU A 141 11.03 9.23 -2.64
CA LEU A 141 9.75 9.54 -1.99
C LEU A 141 9.32 10.97 -2.32
N LYS A 142 8.13 11.12 -2.91
CA LYS A 142 7.59 12.40 -3.36
C LYS A 142 6.11 12.52 -3.03
N LEU A 143 5.72 13.68 -2.50
CA LEU A 143 4.32 14.10 -2.33
C LEU A 143 3.74 14.46 -3.70
N ILE A 144 2.55 13.95 -4.02
CA ILE A 144 1.83 14.20 -5.28
C ILE A 144 0.70 15.21 -5.08
N THR A 145 -0.06 15.09 -3.99
CA THR A 145 -1.20 15.97 -3.68
C THR A 145 -0.86 16.89 -2.50
N PRO A 146 -0.27 18.06 -2.75
CA PRO A 146 0.08 19.02 -1.68
C PRO A 146 -1.14 19.82 -1.23
N GLY A 147 -1.05 20.36 -0.01
CA GLY A 147 -2.05 21.26 0.58
C GLY A 147 -2.69 20.68 1.83
N ASP A 148 -3.18 21.54 2.69
CA ASP A 148 -3.83 21.19 3.97
C ASP A 148 -5.29 20.74 3.73
N TYR A 149 -5.46 19.58 3.10
CA TYR A 149 -6.75 18.99 2.73
C TYR A 149 -6.74 17.47 2.89
N PHE A 150 -7.91 16.91 3.04
CA PHE A 150 -8.14 15.50 2.77
C PHE A 150 -8.25 15.28 1.25
N HIS A 151 -7.49 14.32 0.71
CA HIS A 151 -7.40 14.04 -0.71
C HIS A 151 -8.04 12.69 -1.05
N LEU A 152 -9.04 12.71 -1.92
CA LEU A 152 -9.66 11.52 -2.49
C LEU A 152 -9.18 11.35 -3.93
N VAL A 153 -8.22 10.47 -4.12
CA VAL A 153 -7.52 10.30 -5.39
C VAL A 153 -8.04 9.11 -6.19
N SER A 154 -8.03 9.27 -7.51
CA SER A 154 -8.25 8.21 -8.49
C SER A 154 -7.16 8.27 -9.55
N MET A 155 -6.50 7.15 -9.79
CA MET A 155 -5.45 7.02 -10.80
C MET A 155 -5.99 6.33 -12.05
N ASP A 156 -5.59 6.78 -13.23
CA ASP A 156 -5.95 6.14 -14.48
C ASP A 156 -5.17 4.81 -14.68
N LYS A 157 -5.70 3.90 -15.47
CA LYS A 157 -5.09 2.57 -15.71
C LYS A 157 -3.68 2.65 -16.32
N SER A 158 -3.34 3.74 -16.99
CA SER A 158 -1.99 3.95 -17.53
C SER A 158 -1.00 4.49 -16.50
N MET A 159 -1.49 4.81 -15.29
CA MET A 159 -0.74 5.43 -14.18
C MET A 159 -0.04 6.75 -14.57
N ARG A 160 -0.58 7.47 -15.56
CA ARG A 160 -0.04 8.76 -16.01
C ARG A 160 -0.77 9.96 -15.43
N TYR A 161 -2.05 9.80 -15.11
CA TYR A 161 -2.91 10.87 -14.65
C TYR A 161 -3.61 10.52 -13.35
N ILE A 162 -3.82 11.53 -12.52
CA ILE A 162 -4.43 11.42 -11.22
C ILE A 162 -5.49 12.51 -11.11
N VAL A 163 -6.73 12.12 -10.84
CA VAL A 163 -7.80 13.02 -10.43
C VAL A 163 -7.81 13.08 -8.92
N ASP A 164 -7.72 14.26 -8.37
CA ASP A 164 -7.73 14.54 -6.95
C ASP A 164 -8.94 15.39 -6.58
N ASN A 165 -9.86 14.82 -5.79
CA ASN A 165 -10.95 15.56 -5.16
C ASN A 165 -10.49 15.89 -3.73
N TYR A 166 -10.29 17.16 -3.46
CA TYR A 166 -9.76 17.59 -2.17
C TYR A 166 -10.69 18.59 -1.48
N SER A 167 -10.75 18.48 -0.17
CA SER A 167 -11.57 19.33 0.68
C SER A 167 -11.12 19.29 2.13
N ARG A 168 -11.65 20.23 2.91
CA ARG A 168 -11.63 20.20 4.37
C ARG A 168 -12.93 20.80 4.90
N VAL A 169 -13.15 20.69 6.23
CA VAL A 169 -14.44 21.02 6.87
C VAL A 169 -14.99 22.39 6.51
N ASN A 170 -14.15 23.38 6.28
CA ASN A 170 -14.54 24.77 6.04
C ASN A 170 -14.28 25.24 4.60
N THR A 171 -14.08 24.33 3.64
CA THR A 171 -13.87 24.67 2.23
C THR A 171 -14.82 23.92 1.32
N ILE A 172 -15.16 24.56 0.20
CA ILE A 172 -15.90 23.90 -0.87
C ILE A 172 -14.96 22.83 -1.48
N PRO A 173 -15.44 21.60 -1.71
CA PRO A 173 -14.68 20.59 -2.43
C PRO A 173 -14.24 21.08 -3.80
N ALA A 174 -13.01 20.79 -4.15
CA ALA A 174 -12.43 21.12 -5.44
C ALA A 174 -11.79 19.90 -6.09
N THR A 175 -11.66 19.92 -7.40
CA THR A 175 -11.06 18.83 -8.17
C THR A 175 -9.90 19.34 -9.00
N ALA A 176 -8.80 18.60 -9.03
CA ALA A 176 -7.66 18.88 -9.88
C ALA A 176 -7.16 17.63 -10.61
N LEU A 177 -6.57 17.84 -11.77
CA LEU A 177 -5.88 16.83 -12.53
C LEU A 177 -4.37 17.03 -12.35
N TYR A 178 -3.67 15.95 -12.01
CA TYR A 178 -2.21 15.90 -11.91
C TYR A 178 -1.63 14.87 -12.89
N ASP A 179 -0.37 15.06 -13.27
CA ASP A 179 0.41 13.97 -13.82
C ASP A 179 0.99 13.08 -12.71
N ASN A 180 1.58 11.97 -13.08
CA ASN A 180 2.18 11.04 -12.12
C ASN A 180 3.49 11.53 -11.48
N GLN A 181 3.94 12.71 -11.87
CA GLN A 181 5.05 13.42 -11.23
C GLN A 181 4.57 14.47 -10.22
N GLY A 182 3.26 14.64 -10.06
CA GLY A 182 2.67 15.63 -9.16
C GLY A 182 2.64 17.05 -9.73
N ASN A 183 2.78 17.22 -11.04
CA ASN A 183 2.55 18.50 -11.68
C ASN A 183 1.03 18.67 -11.89
N ARG A 184 0.49 19.77 -11.37
CA ARG A 184 -0.93 20.10 -11.57
C ARG A 184 -1.14 20.55 -13.00
N LEU A 185 -1.99 19.87 -13.74
CA LEU A 185 -2.29 20.14 -15.14
C LEU A 185 -3.47 21.10 -15.29
N MET A 186 -4.51 20.90 -14.47
CA MET A 186 -5.71 21.77 -14.51
C MET A 186 -6.53 21.67 -13.23
N THR A 187 -7.42 22.63 -13.03
CA THR A 187 -8.55 22.56 -12.09
C THR A 187 -9.81 22.18 -12.89
N LEU A 188 -10.59 21.26 -12.38
CA LEU A 188 -11.86 20.82 -12.98
C LEU A 188 -13.05 21.50 -12.32
#